data_edabfb2274a09557ceef2cf3c298a804
#
_entry.id   edabfb2274a09557ceef2cf3c298a804
#
_cell.length_a   1.000
_cell.length_b   1.000
_cell.length_c   1.000
_cell.angle_alpha   90.00
_cell.angle_beta   90.00
_cell.angle_gamma   90.00
#
_symmetry.space_group_name_H-M   'P 1'
#
loop_
_entity.id
_entity.type
_entity.pdbx_description
1 polymer ?
#
loop_
_entity_poly.entity_id
_entity_poly.type
_entity_poly.pdbx_seq_one_letter_code
_entity_poly.pdbx_strand_id
1 'polypeptide(L)'
;QEEVYQSLLNSKSGISYCEEYKEHNLKSHIHGKPNIKVEDHVDRKIIRFMGSGSAYNYIAMKEAVKDSGLEDKDISNPSTGIVMGSGGPSIENVILAADKARAKTPKLMGPFIVPRTMASTASATLAVPFKIKGINYTMSSACATSGHCIGNSMELIQSGKQKIMFAGGSEELHWAMTAMFDA
;
A
#
# COMPACT_ATOMS: atom_id res chain seq x y z
N GLN A 1 -3.45 -10.50 -14.95
CA GLN A 1 -4.87 -10.44 -15.42
C GLN A 1 -5.40 -11.85 -15.74
N GLU A 2 -4.69 -12.64 -16.56
CA GLU A 2 -5.13 -13.99 -16.98
C GLU A 2 -5.34 -14.93 -15.79
N GLU A 3 -4.44 -14.94 -14.81
CA GLU A 3 -4.57 -15.77 -13.60
C GLU A 3 -5.86 -15.45 -12.81
N VAL A 4 -6.20 -14.17 -12.67
CA VAL A 4 -7.43 -13.73 -12.01
C VAL A 4 -8.65 -14.19 -12.79
N TYR A 5 -8.63 -14.01 -14.12
CA TYR A 5 -9.71 -14.44 -15.00
C TYR A 5 -9.94 -15.95 -14.90
N GLN A 6 -8.88 -16.76 -14.96
CA GLN A 6 -8.98 -18.21 -14.84
C GLN A 6 -9.46 -18.64 -13.43
N SER A 7 -9.06 -17.92 -12.38
CA SER A 7 -9.54 -18.19 -11.03
C SER A 7 -11.04 -17.95 -10.90
N LEU A 8 -11.54 -16.86 -11.51
CA LEU A 8 -12.99 -16.56 -11.55
C LEU A 8 -13.77 -17.62 -12.35
N LEU A 9 -13.29 -17.99 -13.54
CA LEU A 9 -13.93 -19.01 -14.38
C LEU A 9 -14.04 -20.36 -13.67
N ASN A 10 -13.01 -20.74 -12.91
CA ASN A 10 -12.93 -22.02 -12.23
C ASN A 10 -13.43 -21.97 -10.78
N SER A 11 -14.03 -20.86 -10.34
CA SER A 11 -14.50 -20.64 -8.96
C SER A 11 -13.42 -20.93 -7.91
N LYS A 12 -12.14 -20.61 -8.24
CA LYS A 12 -11.01 -20.83 -7.35
C LYS A 12 -10.90 -19.67 -6.36
N SER A 13 -11.12 -19.95 -5.08
CA SER A 13 -10.98 -18.95 -4.02
C SER A 13 -9.51 -18.65 -3.70
N GLY A 14 -9.20 -17.37 -3.44
CA GLY A 14 -7.93 -16.94 -2.86
C GLY A 14 -7.94 -16.89 -1.32
N ILE A 15 -9.05 -17.29 -0.70
CA ILE A 15 -9.17 -17.33 0.76
C ILE A 15 -8.53 -18.61 1.29
N SER A 16 -7.75 -18.48 2.37
CA SER A 16 -7.05 -19.58 3.02
C SER A 16 -7.18 -19.49 4.55
N TYR A 17 -6.90 -20.61 5.21
CA TYR A 17 -6.86 -20.68 6.66
C TYR A 17 -5.64 -19.95 7.23
N CYS A 18 -5.80 -19.32 8.39
CA CYS A 18 -4.76 -18.57 9.09
C CYS A 18 -4.63 -19.06 10.52
N GLU A 19 -3.56 -19.81 10.82
CA GLU A 19 -3.29 -20.31 12.17
C GLU A 19 -3.07 -19.18 13.19
N GLU A 20 -2.37 -18.10 12.78
CA GLU A 20 -2.14 -16.92 13.62
C GLU A 20 -3.45 -16.33 14.18
N TYR A 21 -4.52 -16.33 13.38
CA TYR A 21 -5.82 -15.82 13.84
C TYR A 21 -6.44 -16.70 14.93
N LYS A 22 -6.24 -18.00 14.84
CA LYS A 22 -6.66 -18.94 15.90
C LYS A 22 -5.83 -18.72 17.17
N GLU A 23 -4.52 -18.54 17.06
CA GLU A 23 -3.63 -18.26 18.19
C GLU A 23 -4.02 -16.99 18.93
N HIS A 24 -4.53 -15.98 18.20
CA HIS A 24 -5.05 -14.75 18.76
C HIS A 24 -6.52 -14.80 19.15
N ASN A 25 -7.17 -15.97 19.14
CA ASN A 25 -8.56 -16.20 19.51
C ASN A 25 -9.59 -15.37 18.70
N LEU A 26 -9.32 -15.09 17.43
CA LEU A 26 -10.30 -14.50 16.53
C LEU A 26 -11.45 -15.50 16.29
N LYS A 27 -12.65 -15.00 16.03
CA LYS A 27 -13.82 -15.82 15.68
C LYS A 27 -13.65 -16.45 14.28
N SER A 28 -13.09 -15.70 13.35
CA SER A 28 -12.80 -16.15 11.98
C SER A 28 -11.32 -16.42 11.78
N HIS A 29 -10.99 -17.59 11.23
CA HIS A 29 -9.61 -18.04 11.02
C HIS A 29 -9.22 -18.07 9.54
N ILE A 30 -9.80 -17.20 8.73
CA ILE A 30 -9.53 -17.15 7.29
C ILE A 30 -9.07 -15.76 6.84
N HIS A 31 -8.26 -15.71 5.79
CA HIS A 31 -7.79 -14.47 5.18
C HIS A 31 -7.54 -14.60 3.67
N GLY A 32 -7.47 -13.45 2.99
CA GLY A 32 -7.01 -13.36 1.61
C GLY A 32 -5.60 -12.79 1.55
N LYS A 33 -4.57 -13.61 1.79
CA LYS A 33 -3.18 -13.18 1.75
C LYS A 33 -2.61 -13.29 0.34
N PRO A 34 -2.04 -12.20 -0.23
CA PRO A 34 -1.34 -12.27 -1.50
C PRO A 34 -0.14 -13.22 -1.42
N ASN A 35 0.01 -14.11 -2.41
CA ASN A 35 1.15 -15.01 -2.49
C ASN A 35 2.35 -14.31 -3.13
N ILE A 36 2.85 -13.28 -2.46
CA ILE A 36 3.96 -12.46 -2.93
C ILE A 36 4.89 -12.10 -1.77
N LYS A 37 6.20 -12.23 -2.01
CA LYS A 37 7.22 -11.73 -1.09
C LYS A 37 7.68 -10.37 -1.59
N VAL A 38 7.29 -9.32 -0.89
CA VAL A 38 7.58 -7.94 -1.30
C VAL A 38 9.07 -7.65 -1.43
N GLU A 39 9.92 -8.34 -0.65
CA GLU A 39 11.37 -8.23 -0.67
C GLU A 39 12.00 -8.68 -2.01
N ASP A 40 11.32 -9.53 -2.75
CA ASP A 40 11.78 -10.01 -4.06
C ASP A 40 11.50 -8.98 -5.18
N HIS A 41 10.64 -8.01 -4.93
CA HIS A 41 10.16 -7.03 -5.91
C HIS A 41 10.59 -5.59 -5.64
N VAL A 42 10.98 -5.28 -4.40
CA VAL A 42 11.32 -3.92 -3.96
C VAL A 42 12.76 -3.85 -3.49
N ASP A 43 13.54 -2.89 -4.02
CA ASP A 43 14.93 -2.69 -3.61
C ASP A 43 15.04 -2.43 -2.10
N ARG A 44 16.07 -3.01 -1.47
CA ARG A 44 16.34 -2.88 -0.01
C ARG A 44 16.50 -1.43 0.45
N LYS A 45 16.94 -0.53 -0.42
CA LYS A 45 17.09 0.89 -0.10
C LYS A 45 15.75 1.61 -0.03
N ILE A 46 14.72 1.07 -0.67
CA ILE A 46 13.37 1.64 -0.74
C ILE A 46 12.48 0.99 0.31
N ILE A 47 12.46 -0.34 0.38
CA ILE A 47 11.54 -1.09 1.25
C ILE A 47 11.71 -0.77 2.74
N ARG A 48 12.90 -0.33 3.16
CA ARG A 48 13.15 0.08 4.57
C ARG A 48 12.27 1.24 5.05
N PHE A 49 11.66 1.99 4.14
CA PHE A 49 10.73 3.08 4.46
C PHE A 49 9.27 2.66 4.39
N MET A 50 8.97 1.43 3.96
CA MET A 50 7.63 0.96 3.65
C MET A 50 7.10 0.00 4.72
N GLY A 51 5.82 0.09 5.03
CA GLY A 51 5.03 -1.04 5.51
C GLY A 51 4.61 -1.92 4.33
N SER A 52 4.05 -3.09 4.61
CA SER A 52 3.64 -4.06 3.58
C SER A 52 2.63 -3.47 2.58
N GLY A 53 1.66 -2.67 3.04
CA GLY A 53 0.71 -1.97 2.16
C GLY A 53 1.40 -1.05 1.15
N SER A 54 2.37 -0.22 1.59
CA SER A 54 3.13 0.65 0.68
C SER A 54 3.98 -0.14 -0.30
N ALA A 55 4.49 -1.31 0.10
CA ALA A 55 5.24 -2.19 -0.79
C ALA A 55 4.33 -2.80 -1.87
N TYR A 56 3.10 -3.17 -1.55
CA TYR A 56 2.10 -3.60 -2.55
C TYR A 56 1.78 -2.49 -3.55
N ASN A 57 1.61 -1.24 -3.07
CA ASN A 57 1.44 -0.09 -3.95
C ASN A 57 2.61 0.08 -4.93
N TYR A 58 3.85 -0.11 -4.45
CA TYR A 58 5.04 -0.01 -5.30
C TYR A 58 5.02 -1.05 -6.42
N ILE A 59 4.69 -2.30 -6.09
CA ILE A 59 4.62 -3.40 -7.07
C ILE A 59 3.53 -3.12 -8.09
N ALA A 60 2.32 -2.75 -7.64
CA ALA A 60 1.20 -2.43 -8.51
C ALA A 60 1.49 -1.23 -9.42
N MET A 61 2.13 -0.17 -8.90
CA MET A 61 2.52 0.98 -9.70
C MET A 61 3.57 0.62 -10.76
N LYS A 62 4.53 -0.24 -10.43
CA LYS A 62 5.52 -0.72 -11.40
C LYS A 62 4.86 -1.46 -12.57
N GLU A 63 3.85 -2.27 -12.27
CA GLU A 63 3.05 -2.96 -13.30
C GLU A 63 2.21 -1.97 -14.11
N ALA A 64 1.56 -1.00 -13.46
CA ALA A 64 0.76 0.02 -14.12
C ALA A 64 1.61 0.90 -15.06
N VAL A 65 2.81 1.29 -14.64
CA VAL A 65 3.78 2.00 -15.51
C VAL A 65 4.13 1.18 -16.75
N LYS A 66 4.43 -0.10 -16.56
CA LYS A 66 4.74 -1.00 -17.68
C LYS A 66 3.55 -1.17 -18.64
N ASP A 67 2.36 -1.30 -18.11
CA ASP A 67 1.13 -1.52 -18.89
C ASP A 67 0.68 -0.26 -19.63
N SER A 68 0.91 0.91 -19.06
CA SER A 68 0.53 2.21 -19.66
C SER A 68 1.28 2.59 -20.93
N GLY A 69 2.44 2.01 -21.18
CA GLY A 69 3.33 2.40 -22.29
C GLY A 69 3.94 3.79 -22.13
N LEU A 70 3.84 4.44 -20.96
CA LEU A 70 4.48 5.73 -20.70
C LEU A 70 5.99 5.62 -20.67
N GLU A 71 6.66 6.63 -21.23
CA GLU A 71 8.11 6.75 -21.15
C GLU A 71 8.55 7.50 -19.88
N ASP A 72 9.82 7.36 -19.49
CA ASP A 72 10.38 8.05 -18.30
C ASP A 72 10.16 9.57 -18.32
N LYS A 73 10.17 10.19 -19.49
CA LYS A 73 9.91 11.64 -19.66
C LYS A 73 8.47 12.03 -19.32
N ASP A 74 7.51 11.12 -19.54
CA ASP A 74 6.10 11.33 -19.24
C ASP A 74 5.83 11.14 -17.74
N ILE A 75 6.50 10.18 -17.12
CA ILE A 75 6.40 9.86 -15.70
C ILE A 75 7.10 10.96 -14.87
N SER A 76 8.37 11.27 -15.20
CA SER A 76 9.16 12.29 -14.51
C SER A 76 8.88 13.70 -15.06
N ASN A 77 7.63 14.14 -14.94
CA ASN A 77 7.12 15.39 -15.52
C ASN A 77 6.33 16.18 -14.47
N PRO A 78 6.43 17.53 -14.43
CA PRO A 78 5.60 18.35 -13.52
C PRO A 78 4.09 18.20 -13.73
N SER A 79 3.65 17.77 -14.91
CA SER A 79 2.24 17.47 -15.21
C SER A 79 1.81 16.04 -14.88
N THR A 80 2.69 15.23 -14.29
CA THR A 80 2.41 13.86 -13.85
C THR A 80 2.45 13.79 -12.33
N GLY A 81 1.31 13.48 -11.72
CA GLY A 81 1.14 13.44 -10.29
C GLY A 81 0.78 12.05 -9.76
N ILE A 82 0.67 11.95 -8.44
CA ILE A 82 0.26 10.75 -7.70
C ILE A 82 -0.66 11.12 -6.55
N VAL A 83 -1.79 10.44 -6.46
CA VAL A 83 -2.67 10.41 -5.28
C VAL A 83 -2.88 8.96 -4.90
N MET A 84 -2.23 8.56 -3.83
CA MET A 84 -2.23 7.16 -3.38
C MET A 84 -2.61 7.11 -1.92
N GLY A 85 -3.39 6.11 -1.51
CA GLY A 85 -3.92 6.09 -0.16
C GLY A 85 -3.80 4.75 0.55
N SER A 86 -4.16 4.82 1.83
CA SER A 86 -4.35 3.67 2.71
C SER A 86 -5.47 4.01 3.69
N GLY A 87 -6.25 3.03 4.10
CA GLY A 87 -7.34 3.19 5.06
C GLY A 87 -6.88 3.69 6.43
N GLY A 88 -5.61 3.45 6.77
CA GLY A 88 -5.02 3.87 8.03
C GLY A 88 -3.49 3.78 8.05
N PRO A 89 -2.88 3.96 9.22
CA PRO A 89 -1.45 3.74 9.41
C PRO A 89 -1.11 2.23 9.32
N SER A 90 0.15 1.91 9.12
CA SER A 90 0.62 0.53 9.21
C SER A 90 0.51 0.00 10.64
N ILE A 91 -0.47 -0.84 10.89
CA ILE A 91 -0.74 -1.43 12.21
C ILE A 91 0.39 -2.36 12.64
N GLU A 92 0.94 -3.15 11.72
CA GLU A 92 2.12 -3.98 11.95
C GLU A 92 3.28 -3.16 12.56
N ASN A 93 3.64 -2.06 11.91
CA ASN A 93 4.74 -1.24 12.36
C ASN A 93 4.42 -0.41 13.62
N VAL A 94 3.17 -0.03 13.84
CA VAL A 94 2.72 0.62 15.08
C VAL A 94 2.88 -0.34 16.27
N ILE A 95 2.42 -1.59 16.14
CA ILE A 95 2.56 -2.61 17.18
C ILE A 95 4.03 -2.91 17.44
N LEU A 96 4.81 -3.15 16.39
CA LEU A 96 6.26 -3.38 16.50
C LEU A 96 6.97 -2.24 17.25
N ALA A 97 6.60 -0.99 16.98
CA ALA A 97 7.15 0.17 17.66
C ALA A 97 6.76 0.20 19.14
N ALA A 98 5.48 -0.04 19.44
CA ALA A 98 4.97 -0.07 20.81
C ALA A 98 5.65 -1.16 21.63
N ASP A 99 5.81 -2.36 21.08
CA ASP A 99 6.44 -3.49 21.76
C ASP A 99 7.94 -3.25 22.03
N LYS A 100 8.65 -2.68 21.06
CA LYS A 100 10.06 -2.28 21.28
C LYS A 100 10.19 -1.22 22.38
N ALA A 101 9.30 -0.24 22.42
CA ALA A 101 9.29 0.80 23.44
C ALA A 101 9.05 0.21 24.84
N ARG A 102 8.05 -0.68 24.95
CA ARG A 102 7.69 -1.33 26.23
C ARG A 102 8.79 -2.28 26.72
N ALA A 103 9.33 -3.10 25.81
CA ALA A 103 10.30 -4.12 26.18
C ALA A 103 11.67 -3.57 26.56
N LYS A 104 12.10 -2.44 25.97
CA LYS A 104 13.47 -1.94 26.16
C LYS A 104 13.55 -0.40 26.17
N THR A 105 13.58 0.23 25.00
CA THR A 105 13.74 1.68 24.85
C THR A 105 13.27 2.15 23.47
N PRO A 106 12.71 3.36 23.34
CA PRO A 106 12.33 3.94 22.05
C PRO A 106 13.47 3.97 21.02
N LYS A 107 14.73 4.08 21.46
CA LYS A 107 15.90 4.08 20.57
C LYS A 107 15.98 2.83 19.67
N LEU A 108 15.45 1.70 20.13
CA LEU A 108 15.45 0.44 19.38
C LEU A 108 14.40 0.35 18.27
N MET A 109 13.51 1.32 18.17
CA MET A 109 12.58 1.40 17.04
C MET A 109 13.30 1.63 15.72
N GLY A 110 14.43 2.32 15.76
CA GLY A 110 15.24 2.65 14.58
C GLY A 110 14.73 3.89 13.82
N PRO A 111 15.53 4.41 12.88
CA PRO A 111 15.25 5.69 12.23
C PRO A 111 14.10 5.66 11.19
N PHE A 112 13.67 4.47 10.78
CA PHE A 112 12.67 4.31 9.72
C PHE A 112 11.27 4.01 10.22
N ILE A 113 11.06 3.95 11.54
CA ILE A 113 9.76 3.55 12.08
C ILE A 113 8.66 4.58 11.76
N VAL A 114 8.97 5.86 11.83
CA VAL A 114 8.00 6.92 11.53
C VAL A 114 7.49 6.82 10.09
N PRO A 115 8.33 6.85 9.04
CA PRO A 115 7.82 6.68 7.67
C PRO A 115 7.10 5.33 7.45
N ARG A 116 7.49 4.27 8.15
CA ARG A 116 6.79 2.97 8.04
C ARG A 116 5.38 3.00 8.59
N THR A 117 5.12 3.78 9.62
CA THR A 117 3.81 3.84 10.27
C THR A 117 2.84 4.82 9.63
N MET A 118 3.35 5.83 8.90
CA MET A 118 2.52 6.92 8.37
C MET A 118 1.71 6.48 7.14
N ALA A 119 0.41 6.75 7.12
CA ALA A 119 -0.44 6.55 5.94
C ALA A 119 0.06 7.35 4.71
N SER A 120 0.62 8.56 4.92
CA SER A 120 1.19 9.39 3.85
C SER A 120 2.36 8.76 3.11
N THR A 121 2.98 7.73 3.68
CA THR A 121 4.04 6.95 3.03
C THR A 121 3.54 6.23 1.77
N ALA A 122 2.24 5.99 1.65
CA ALA A 122 1.64 5.38 0.46
C ALA A 122 1.97 6.14 -0.84
N SER A 123 1.97 7.48 -0.83
CA SER A 123 2.38 8.27 -2.00
C SER A 123 3.85 8.65 -1.96
N ALA A 124 4.38 9.00 -0.79
CA ALA A 124 5.75 9.50 -0.64
C ALA A 124 6.81 8.48 -1.08
N THR A 125 6.65 7.20 -0.72
CA THR A 125 7.61 6.14 -1.09
C THR A 125 7.55 5.75 -2.56
N LEU A 126 6.50 6.13 -3.28
CA LEU A 126 6.38 5.93 -4.73
C LEU A 126 6.94 7.13 -5.50
N ALA A 127 6.69 8.35 -5.03
CA ALA A 127 7.11 9.55 -5.74
C ALA A 127 8.62 9.60 -5.99
N VAL A 128 9.44 9.13 -5.05
CA VAL A 128 10.91 9.17 -5.16
C VAL A 128 11.43 8.19 -6.21
N PRO A 129 11.18 6.87 -6.15
CA PRO A 129 11.72 5.91 -7.11
C PRO A 129 11.18 6.11 -8.54
N PHE A 130 9.93 6.53 -8.68
CA PHE A 130 9.33 6.85 -9.99
C PHE A 130 9.56 8.29 -10.45
N LYS A 131 10.28 9.10 -9.65
CA LYS A 131 10.65 10.49 -9.96
C LYS A 131 9.44 11.36 -10.33
N ILE A 132 8.32 11.18 -9.64
CA ILE A 132 7.11 11.97 -9.83
C ILE A 132 7.39 13.43 -9.45
N LYS A 133 7.06 14.39 -10.30
CA LYS A 133 7.34 15.81 -10.11
C LYS A 133 6.08 16.66 -10.00
N GLY A 134 4.92 16.12 -10.30
CA GLY A 134 3.65 16.79 -10.17
C GLY A 134 3.06 16.67 -8.75
N ILE A 135 1.76 16.83 -8.66
CA ILE A 135 1.03 16.74 -7.40
C ILE A 135 1.29 15.39 -6.72
N ASN A 136 1.56 15.43 -5.40
CA ASN A 136 1.84 14.25 -4.59
C ASN A 136 1.24 14.42 -3.21
N TYR A 137 0.23 13.61 -2.89
CA TYR A 137 -0.31 13.48 -1.54
C TYR A 137 -1.08 12.16 -1.35
N THR A 138 -1.38 11.87 -0.09
CA THR A 138 -2.15 10.70 0.32
C THR A 138 -3.52 11.12 0.83
N MET A 139 -4.55 10.36 0.49
CA MET A 139 -5.88 10.42 1.08
C MET A 139 -6.10 9.21 1.98
N SER A 140 -6.99 9.34 2.97
CA SER A 140 -7.46 8.25 3.82
C SER A 140 -8.96 8.40 4.04
N SER A 141 -9.72 7.38 3.66
CA SER A 141 -11.19 7.32 3.74
C SER A 141 -11.63 5.88 4.00
N ALA A 142 -10.92 5.16 4.87
CA ALA A 142 -11.16 3.75 5.17
C ALA A 142 -11.28 2.92 3.85
N CYS A 143 -12.28 2.06 3.72
CA CYS A 143 -12.50 1.20 2.55
C CYS A 143 -12.72 1.97 1.24
N ALA A 144 -13.13 3.24 1.29
CA ALA A 144 -13.37 4.09 0.12
C ALA A 144 -12.10 4.81 -0.40
N THR A 145 -10.97 4.66 0.28
CA THR A 145 -9.74 5.42 -0.01
C THR A 145 -9.31 5.37 -1.47
N SER A 146 -9.20 4.18 -2.07
CA SER A 146 -8.78 4.03 -3.46
C SER A 146 -9.75 4.71 -4.43
N GLY A 147 -11.06 4.59 -4.18
CA GLY A 147 -12.10 5.26 -4.96
C GLY A 147 -11.97 6.78 -4.91
N HIS A 148 -11.73 7.35 -3.73
CA HIS A 148 -11.49 8.78 -3.56
C HIS A 148 -10.19 9.24 -4.22
N CYS A 149 -9.12 8.45 -4.17
CA CYS A 149 -7.88 8.76 -4.88
C CYS A 149 -8.11 8.84 -6.40
N ILE A 150 -8.88 7.91 -6.96
CA ILE A 150 -9.23 7.89 -8.39
C ILE A 150 -10.10 9.10 -8.76
N GLY A 151 -11.17 9.35 -8.01
CA GLY A 151 -12.09 10.48 -8.26
C GLY A 151 -11.38 11.82 -8.19
N ASN A 152 -10.57 12.03 -7.15
CA ASN A 152 -9.80 13.26 -7.01
C ASN A 152 -8.75 13.43 -8.12
N SER A 153 -8.09 12.36 -8.54
CA SER A 153 -7.15 12.38 -9.66
C SER A 153 -7.84 12.73 -10.98
N MET A 154 -9.06 12.24 -11.20
CA MET A 154 -9.88 12.61 -12.35
C MET A 154 -10.18 14.12 -12.35
N GLU A 155 -10.59 14.69 -11.20
CA GLU A 155 -10.85 16.13 -11.07
C GLU A 155 -9.58 16.97 -11.33
N LEU A 156 -8.41 16.53 -10.90
CA LEU A 156 -7.13 17.18 -11.17
C LEU A 156 -6.79 17.22 -12.67
N ILE A 157 -7.11 16.16 -13.39
CA ILE A 157 -6.96 16.11 -14.85
C ILE A 157 -8.00 17.01 -15.53
N GLN A 158 -9.27 16.91 -15.16
CA GLN A 158 -10.36 17.70 -15.74
C GLN A 158 -10.15 19.22 -15.54
N SER A 159 -9.60 19.61 -14.40
CA SER A 159 -9.27 21.01 -14.10
C SER A 159 -7.97 21.52 -14.76
N GLY A 160 -7.28 20.67 -15.53
CA GLY A 160 -6.03 20.99 -16.22
C GLY A 160 -4.80 21.11 -15.31
N LYS A 161 -4.91 20.77 -14.02
CA LYS A 161 -3.79 20.84 -13.07
C LYS A 161 -2.74 19.76 -13.31
N GLN A 162 -3.15 18.62 -13.80
CA GLN A 162 -2.28 17.51 -14.18
C GLN A 162 -2.73 16.93 -15.53
N LYS A 163 -1.82 16.28 -16.25
CA LYS A 163 -2.12 15.56 -17.51
C LYS A 163 -2.20 14.06 -17.27
N ILE A 164 -1.38 13.55 -16.36
CA ILE A 164 -1.28 12.14 -15.99
C ILE A 164 -1.36 12.04 -14.48
N MET A 165 -2.14 11.09 -13.97
CA MET A 165 -2.22 10.81 -12.55
C MET A 165 -2.10 9.31 -12.28
N PHE A 166 -1.23 8.95 -11.36
CA PHE A 166 -1.24 7.64 -10.72
C PHE A 166 -2.15 7.70 -9.51
N ALA A 167 -3.13 6.81 -9.45
CA ALA A 167 -4.16 6.82 -8.40
C ALA A 167 -4.48 5.40 -7.92
N GLY A 168 -4.70 5.26 -6.64
CA GLY A 168 -5.09 3.99 -6.04
C GLY A 168 -4.83 3.94 -4.55
N GLY A 169 -4.67 2.74 -4.03
CA GLY A 169 -4.37 2.52 -2.63
C GLY A 169 -4.20 1.04 -2.33
N SER A 170 -3.69 0.78 -1.16
CA SER A 170 -3.51 -0.56 -0.63
C SER A 170 -3.80 -0.59 0.86
N GLU A 171 -3.96 -1.79 1.36
CA GLU A 171 -4.04 -2.06 2.78
C GLU A 171 -3.07 -3.17 3.14
N GLU A 172 -2.63 -3.21 4.38
CA GLU A 172 -1.85 -4.32 4.89
C GLU A 172 -2.75 -5.39 5.52
N LEU A 173 -2.25 -6.61 5.57
CA LEU A 173 -2.88 -7.71 6.27
C LEU A 173 -2.11 -7.98 7.57
N HIS A 174 -2.78 -7.74 8.70
CA HIS A 174 -2.21 -7.98 10.03
C HIS A 174 -3.30 -8.46 10.99
N TRP A 175 -2.98 -9.45 11.82
CA TRP A 175 -3.95 -10.06 12.75
C TRP A 175 -4.67 -9.02 13.64
N ALA A 176 -3.95 -8.01 14.13
CA ALA A 176 -4.54 -7.01 15.00
C ALA A 176 -5.54 -6.09 14.27
N MET A 177 -5.33 -5.80 12.99
CA MET A 177 -6.32 -5.11 12.17
C MET A 177 -7.56 -5.98 12.00
N THR A 178 -7.38 -7.26 11.67
CA THR A 178 -8.48 -8.22 11.55
C THR A 178 -9.26 -8.36 12.85
N ALA A 179 -8.57 -8.39 14.00
CA ALA A 179 -9.21 -8.46 15.31
C ALA A 179 -10.16 -7.29 15.60
N MET A 180 -9.85 -6.08 15.10
CA MET A 180 -10.74 -4.92 15.24
C MET A 180 -12.07 -5.10 14.49
N PHE A 181 -12.08 -5.89 13.41
CA PHE A 181 -13.28 -6.21 12.65
C PHE A 181 -13.99 -7.47 13.15
N ASP A 182 -13.30 -8.31 13.92
CA ASP A 182 -13.83 -9.56 14.51
C ASP A 182 -14.53 -9.35 15.86
N ALA A 183 -14.39 -8.17 16.46
CA ALA A 183 -14.88 -7.80 17.77
C ALA A 183 -16.41 -7.78 17.92
#